data_8b259c4cd7a05a4a86724586b1e865cd
#
_entry.id   8b259c4cd7a05a4a86724586b1e865cd
#
_cell.length_a   1.000
_cell.length_b   1.000
_cell.length_c   1.000
_cell.angle_alpha   90.00
_cell.angle_beta   90.00
_cell.angle_gamma   90.00
#
_symmetry.space_group_name_H-M   'P 1'
#
loop_
_entity.id
_entity.type
_entity.pdbx_description
1 polymer ?
#
loop_
_entity_poly.entity_id
_entity_poly.type
_entity_poly.pdbx_seq_one_letter_code
_entity_poly.pdbx_strand_id
1 'polypeptide(L)'
;MKINETTEETLSSPYRTKNQVVRSDWIDYNGHMNVAYYTLAFDKALDFFFEDVLNIGPSFVEKNKEGPFALKASYNYFSELLEGENFFVDISILDFDLKRVHVFGEMRKDESLESVSYTHLTLPTIYSV
;
A
#
# COMPACT_ATOMS: atom_id res chain seq x y z
N MET A 1 -5.28 13.82 7.42
CA MET A 1 -6.28 13.26 6.49
C MET A 1 -7.67 13.41 7.07
N LYS A 2 -8.62 13.79 6.25
CA LYS A 2 -10.00 13.95 6.66
C LYS A 2 -10.91 13.24 5.65
N ILE A 3 -11.71 12.30 6.13
CA ILE A 3 -12.61 11.53 5.28
C ILE A 3 -13.98 12.21 5.21
N ASN A 4 -14.52 12.35 4.01
CA ASN A 4 -15.81 12.95 3.74
C ASN A 4 -16.65 12.02 2.83
N GLU A 5 -17.88 12.42 2.50
CA GLU A 5 -18.81 11.62 1.67
C GLU A 5 -18.20 11.20 0.33
N THR A 6 -17.53 12.14 -0.36
CA THR A 6 -16.88 11.85 -1.65
C THR A 6 -15.80 10.78 -1.48
N THR A 7 -15.05 10.86 -0.38
CA THR A 7 -14.03 9.87 -0.06
C THR A 7 -14.66 8.50 0.16
N GLU A 8 -15.77 8.42 0.89
CA GLU A 8 -16.48 7.15 1.12
C GLU A 8 -16.89 6.47 -0.19
N GLU A 9 -17.49 7.23 -1.13
CA GLU A 9 -17.86 6.70 -2.44
C GLU A 9 -16.64 6.16 -3.19
N THR A 10 -15.54 6.91 -3.17
CA THR A 10 -14.29 6.53 -3.82
C THR A 10 -13.71 5.24 -3.22
N LEU A 11 -13.89 5.02 -1.91
CA LEU A 11 -13.33 3.87 -1.20
C LEU A 11 -14.19 2.60 -1.30
N SER A 12 -15.32 2.64 -1.99
CA SER A 12 -16.20 1.48 -2.15
C SER A 12 -15.58 0.35 -2.98
N SER A 13 -14.57 0.64 -3.79
CA SER A 13 -13.86 -0.32 -4.64
C SER A 13 -12.37 -0.32 -4.34
N PRO A 14 -11.70 -1.49 -4.41
CA PRO A 14 -10.26 -1.53 -4.25
C PRO A 14 -9.54 -0.71 -5.31
N TYR A 15 -8.44 -0.10 -4.91
CA TYR A 15 -7.53 0.59 -5.82
C TYR A 15 -6.42 -0.39 -6.21
N ARG A 16 -6.24 -0.62 -7.51
CA ARG A 16 -5.18 -1.50 -8.02
C ARG A 16 -4.04 -0.67 -8.58
N THR A 17 -2.83 -0.90 -8.10
CA THR A 17 -1.64 -0.25 -8.64
C THR A 17 -1.32 -0.80 -10.03
N LYS A 18 -0.48 -0.07 -10.77
CA LYS A 18 0.11 -0.58 -12.01
C LYS A 18 1.01 -1.77 -11.70
N ASN A 19 1.23 -2.63 -12.69
CA ASN A 19 2.16 -3.74 -12.57
C ASN A 19 3.56 -3.24 -12.29
N GLN A 20 4.23 -3.97 -11.40
CA GLN A 20 5.63 -3.76 -11.05
C GLN A 20 6.40 -5.04 -11.34
N VAL A 21 7.70 -4.91 -11.54
CA VAL A 21 8.58 -6.05 -11.80
C VAL A 21 9.53 -6.19 -10.62
N VAL A 22 9.73 -7.43 -10.17
CA VAL A 22 10.73 -7.74 -9.15
C VAL A 22 12.12 -7.51 -9.73
N ARG A 23 12.85 -6.58 -9.16
CA ARG A 23 14.19 -6.19 -9.64
C ARG A 23 15.24 -7.16 -9.14
N SER A 24 16.32 -7.31 -9.90
CA SER A 24 17.44 -8.18 -9.52
C SER A 24 18.10 -7.75 -8.20
N ASP A 25 18.12 -6.44 -7.91
CA ASP A 25 18.73 -5.92 -6.68
C ASP A 25 17.83 -6.09 -5.43
N TRP A 26 16.63 -6.65 -5.62
CA TRP A 26 15.73 -7.00 -4.52
C TRP A 26 15.91 -8.45 -4.05
N ILE A 27 16.67 -9.24 -4.80
CA ILE A 27 16.86 -10.67 -4.55
C ILE A 27 18.02 -10.87 -3.59
N ASP A 28 17.80 -11.68 -2.55
CA ASP A 28 18.82 -11.99 -1.57
C ASP A 28 19.66 -13.21 -1.98
N TYR A 29 20.60 -13.58 -1.13
CA TYR A 29 21.51 -14.68 -1.41
C TYR A 29 20.83 -16.06 -1.52
N ASN A 30 19.57 -16.16 -1.07
CA ASN A 30 18.79 -17.40 -1.19
C ASN A 30 18.01 -17.47 -2.53
N GLY A 31 18.10 -16.45 -3.37
CA GLY A 31 17.39 -16.40 -4.63
C GLY A 31 15.94 -15.95 -4.53
N HIS A 32 15.54 -15.41 -3.39
CA HIS A 32 14.18 -14.94 -3.13
C HIS A 32 14.18 -13.43 -2.91
N MET A 33 13.05 -12.79 -3.19
CA MET A 33 12.88 -11.38 -2.87
C MET A 33 13.01 -11.17 -1.37
N ASN A 34 13.90 -10.27 -0.98
CA ASN A 34 14.14 -9.98 0.43
C ASN A 34 12.89 -9.37 1.07
N VAL A 35 12.61 -9.74 2.30
CA VAL A 35 11.43 -9.30 3.06
C VAL A 35 11.29 -7.77 3.08
N ALA A 36 12.39 -7.05 3.19
CA ALA A 36 12.37 -5.58 3.21
C ALA A 36 11.72 -4.98 1.97
N TYR A 37 11.82 -5.65 0.83
CA TYR A 37 11.28 -5.13 -0.43
C TYR A 37 9.77 -5.36 -0.57
N TYR A 38 9.20 -6.34 0.14
CA TYR A 38 7.73 -6.44 0.26
C TYR A 38 7.18 -5.22 0.98
N THR A 39 7.80 -4.82 2.08
CA THR A 39 7.42 -3.61 2.82
C THR A 39 7.55 -2.37 1.94
N LEU A 40 8.67 -2.25 1.21
CA LEU A 40 8.89 -1.13 0.29
C LEU A 40 7.81 -1.08 -0.80
N ALA A 41 7.47 -2.23 -1.38
CA ALA A 41 6.45 -2.30 -2.44
C ALA A 41 5.07 -1.88 -1.93
N PHE A 42 4.69 -2.32 -0.72
CA PHE A 42 3.44 -1.88 -0.10
C PHE A 42 3.47 -0.39 0.20
N ASP A 43 4.59 0.13 0.69
CA ASP A 43 4.74 1.55 1.01
C ASP A 43 4.57 2.42 -0.25
N LYS A 44 5.18 2.01 -1.35
CA LYS A 44 5.02 2.70 -2.64
C LYS A 44 3.59 2.61 -3.16
N ALA A 45 2.93 1.47 -2.98
CA ALA A 45 1.54 1.30 -3.37
C ALA A 45 0.63 2.25 -2.59
N LEU A 46 0.89 2.44 -1.31
CA LEU A 46 0.16 3.39 -0.47
C LEU A 46 0.39 4.83 -0.94
N ASP A 47 1.61 5.19 -1.34
CA ASP A 47 1.90 6.51 -1.86
C ASP A 47 1.07 6.79 -3.12
N PHE A 48 0.96 5.83 -4.03
CA PHE A 48 0.11 5.96 -5.22
C PHE A 48 -1.36 6.11 -4.83
N PHE A 49 -1.83 5.33 -3.89
CA PHE A 49 -3.21 5.40 -3.41
C PHE A 49 -3.51 6.77 -2.80
N PHE A 50 -2.64 7.26 -1.92
CA PHE A 50 -2.81 8.57 -1.30
C PHE A 50 -2.75 9.69 -2.32
N GLU A 51 -1.86 9.60 -3.31
CA GLU A 51 -1.73 10.61 -4.35
C GLU A 51 -2.92 10.60 -5.30
N ASP A 52 -3.30 9.43 -5.82
CA ASP A 52 -4.27 9.30 -6.89
C ASP A 52 -5.73 9.33 -6.41
N VAL A 53 -5.99 8.82 -5.22
CA VAL A 53 -7.36 8.63 -4.72
C VAL A 53 -7.74 9.67 -3.68
N LEU A 54 -6.86 9.86 -2.68
CA LEU A 54 -7.17 10.72 -1.54
C LEU A 54 -6.57 12.13 -1.65
N ASN A 55 -5.69 12.36 -2.61
CA ASN A 55 -5.01 13.64 -2.84
C ASN A 55 -4.23 14.15 -1.61
N ILE A 56 -3.65 13.23 -0.86
CA ILE A 56 -2.83 13.51 0.33
C ILE A 56 -1.48 12.79 0.26
N GLY A 57 -1.04 12.42 -0.95
CA GLY A 57 0.24 11.75 -1.17
C GLY A 57 1.43 12.69 -1.13
N PRO A 58 2.57 12.27 -1.72
CA PRO A 58 3.81 13.04 -1.69
C PRO A 58 3.68 14.50 -2.08
N SER A 59 2.87 14.82 -3.09
CA SER A 59 2.66 16.21 -3.54
C SER A 59 2.00 17.06 -2.45
N PHE A 60 1.01 16.50 -1.76
CA PHE A 60 0.34 17.19 -0.67
C PHE A 60 1.28 17.42 0.51
N VAL A 61 2.07 16.42 0.88
CA VAL A 61 3.03 16.50 1.99
C VAL A 61 4.06 17.59 1.73
N GLU A 62 4.60 17.65 0.52
CA GLU A 62 5.58 18.66 0.13
C GLU A 62 5.02 20.07 0.29
N LYS A 63 3.77 20.27 -0.14
CA LYS A 63 3.13 21.59 -0.14
C LYS A 63 2.62 22.00 1.24
N ASN A 64 2.01 21.10 1.99
CA ASN A 64 1.26 21.42 3.20
C ASN A 64 2.00 21.07 4.50
N LYS A 65 3.09 20.31 4.42
CA LYS A 65 3.83 19.84 5.60
C LYS A 65 2.98 18.98 6.53
N GLU A 66 2.00 18.29 5.95
CA GLU A 66 1.14 17.33 6.63
C GLU A 66 1.15 16.05 5.81
N GLY A 67 1.12 14.91 6.46
CA GLY A 67 1.14 13.65 5.74
C GLY A 67 0.85 12.45 6.61
N PRO A 68 0.42 11.35 6.00
CA PRO A 68 0.12 10.14 6.74
C PRO A 68 1.39 9.48 7.27
N PHE A 69 1.24 8.81 8.42
CA PHE A 69 2.27 7.93 8.95
C PHE A 69 1.61 6.73 9.59
N ALA A 70 2.26 5.58 9.53
CA ALA A 70 1.68 4.37 10.10
C ALA A 70 1.78 4.37 11.62
N LEU A 71 0.65 4.15 12.29
CA LEU A 71 0.61 3.92 13.73
C LEU A 71 0.88 2.46 14.05
N LYS A 72 0.46 1.57 13.15
CA LYS A 72 0.63 0.13 13.30
C LYS A 72 0.64 -0.50 11.91
N ALA A 73 1.49 -1.49 11.72
CA ALA A 73 1.54 -2.28 10.50
C ALA A 73 1.75 -3.75 10.83
N SER A 74 1.06 -4.62 10.11
CA SER A 74 1.30 -6.06 10.20
C SER A 74 1.36 -6.64 8.79
N TYR A 75 2.24 -7.62 8.59
CA TYR A 75 2.48 -8.23 7.29
C TYR A 75 2.35 -9.74 7.42
N ASN A 76 1.72 -10.35 6.42
CA ASN A 76 1.61 -11.81 6.31
C ASN A 76 2.10 -12.22 4.93
N TYR A 77 2.84 -13.32 4.86
CA TYR A 77 3.46 -13.80 3.64
C TYR A 77 2.98 -15.22 3.35
N PHE A 78 2.49 -15.48 2.13
CA PHE A 78 1.94 -16.78 1.73
C PHE A 78 2.73 -17.44 0.63
N SER A 79 3.38 -16.63 -0.20
CA SER A 79 4.09 -17.08 -1.37
C SER A 79 5.27 -16.15 -1.58
N GLU A 80 6.16 -16.50 -2.47
CA GLU A 80 7.33 -15.68 -2.77
C GLU A 80 7.26 -15.11 -4.18
N LEU A 81 7.96 -14.01 -4.38
CA LEU A 81 8.19 -13.43 -5.69
C LEU A 81 9.64 -13.68 -6.08
N LEU A 82 9.81 -14.05 -7.35
CA LEU A 82 11.12 -14.30 -7.96
C LEU A 82 11.48 -13.14 -8.88
N GLU A 83 12.78 -13.01 -9.18
CA GLU A 83 13.25 -11.99 -10.10
C GLU A 83 12.50 -12.03 -11.44
N GLY A 84 12.10 -10.86 -11.90
CA GLY A 84 11.40 -10.73 -13.16
C GLY A 84 9.90 -11.00 -13.14
N GLU A 85 9.37 -11.51 -12.03
CA GLU A 85 7.93 -11.68 -11.92
C GLU A 85 7.22 -10.34 -11.81
N ASN A 86 6.03 -10.24 -12.40
CA ASN A 86 5.19 -9.06 -12.34
C ASN A 86 4.17 -9.21 -11.20
N PHE A 87 3.92 -8.12 -10.50
CA PHE A 87 2.96 -8.08 -9.41
C PHE A 87 2.26 -6.72 -9.35
N PHE A 88 1.16 -6.68 -8.65
CA PHE A 88 0.43 -5.45 -8.33
C PHE A 88 -0.07 -5.52 -6.89
N VAL A 89 -0.54 -4.40 -6.38
CA VAL A 89 -1.11 -4.32 -5.03
C VAL A 89 -2.51 -3.73 -5.12
N ASP A 90 -3.45 -4.39 -4.48
CA ASP A 90 -4.82 -3.89 -4.32
C ASP A 90 -4.93 -3.26 -2.92
N ILE A 91 -5.38 -2.01 -2.86
CA ILE A 91 -5.53 -1.25 -1.63
C ILE A 91 -7.02 -1.02 -1.35
N SER A 92 -7.44 -1.32 -0.13
CA SER A 92 -8.80 -1.10 0.32
C SER A 92 -8.81 -0.44 1.70
N ILE A 93 -9.84 0.34 1.99
CA ILE A 93 -10.09 0.82 3.35
C ILE A 93 -11.11 -0.13 3.97
N LEU A 94 -10.72 -0.80 5.06
CA LEU A 94 -11.59 -1.75 5.74
C LEU A 94 -12.51 -1.07 6.75
N ASP A 95 -11.99 -0.04 7.42
CA ASP A 95 -12.72 0.64 8.47
C ASP A 95 -12.11 2.02 8.72
N PHE A 96 -12.92 2.94 9.22
CA PHE A 96 -12.42 4.26 9.63
C PHE A 96 -13.37 4.88 10.64
N ASP A 97 -12.82 5.76 11.46
CA ASP A 97 -13.57 6.60 12.38
C ASP A 97 -12.97 8.02 12.37
N LEU A 98 -13.33 8.85 13.34
CA LEU A 98 -12.80 10.22 13.42
C LEU A 98 -11.31 10.29 13.76
N LYS A 99 -10.73 9.19 14.23
CA LYS A 99 -9.34 9.15 14.70
C LYS A 99 -8.43 8.30 13.83
N ARG A 100 -8.94 7.22 13.22
CA ARG A 100 -8.10 6.22 12.57
C ARG A 100 -8.70 5.70 11.29
N VAL A 101 -7.83 5.28 10.38
CA VAL A 101 -8.19 4.57 9.15
C VAL A 101 -7.44 3.25 9.16
N HIS A 102 -8.16 2.16 8.89
CA HIS A 102 -7.59 0.83 8.73
C HIS A 102 -7.52 0.50 7.25
N VAL A 103 -6.32 0.40 6.72
CA VAL A 103 -6.04 0.13 5.31
C VAL A 103 -5.56 -1.30 5.16
N PHE A 104 -6.07 -1.98 4.15
CA PHE A 104 -5.67 -3.34 3.78
C PHE A 104 -5.01 -3.30 2.40
N GLY A 105 -3.82 -3.88 2.28
CA GLY A 105 -3.13 -4.05 1.01
C GLY A 105 -2.90 -5.51 0.72
N GLU A 106 -3.18 -5.94 -0.50
CA GLU A 106 -2.95 -7.32 -0.94
C GLU A 106 -2.08 -7.31 -2.19
N MET A 107 -0.96 -8.02 -2.13
CA MET A 107 -0.02 -8.17 -3.24
C MET A 107 -0.32 -9.47 -3.98
N ARG A 108 -0.49 -9.38 -5.30
CA ARG A 108 -0.79 -10.53 -6.15
C ARG A 108 0.16 -10.61 -7.33
N LYS A 109 0.43 -11.85 -7.76
CA LYS A 109 1.14 -12.09 -9.03
C LYS A 109 0.22 -11.71 -10.19
N ASP A 110 0.75 -11.01 -11.18
CA ASP A 110 -0.04 -10.53 -12.31
C ASP A 110 -0.59 -11.69 -13.15
N GLU A 111 0.23 -12.71 -13.44
CA GLU A 111 -0.17 -13.81 -14.33
C GLU A 111 -1.22 -14.71 -13.70
N SER A 112 -1.00 -15.14 -12.47
CA SER A 112 -1.85 -16.16 -11.82
C SER A 112 -2.92 -15.58 -10.91
N LEU A 113 -2.78 -14.30 -10.55
CA LEU A 113 -3.59 -13.62 -9.53
C LEU A 113 -3.43 -14.25 -8.15
N GLU A 114 -2.40 -15.07 -7.97
CA GLU A 114 -2.09 -15.70 -6.69
C GLU A 114 -1.73 -14.64 -5.65
N SER A 115 -2.33 -14.76 -4.46
CA SER A 115 -2.01 -13.87 -3.35
C SER A 115 -0.61 -14.21 -2.83
N VAL A 116 0.24 -13.19 -2.75
CA VAL A 116 1.62 -13.32 -2.27
C VAL A 116 1.74 -12.90 -0.82
N SER A 117 1.13 -11.78 -0.49
CA SER A 117 1.25 -11.18 0.84
C SER A 117 0.13 -10.20 1.07
N TYR A 118 -0.21 -9.95 2.33
CA TYR A 118 -1.07 -8.82 2.64
C TYR A 118 -0.58 -8.08 3.87
N THR A 119 -1.01 -6.83 3.98
CA THR A 119 -0.69 -5.96 5.11
C THR A 119 -1.94 -5.29 5.63
N HIS A 120 -1.96 -5.08 6.95
CA HIS A 120 -2.92 -4.22 7.63
C HIS A 120 -2.16 -3.02 8.18
N LEU A 121 -2.65 -1.83 7.87
CA LEU A 121 -2.05 -0.58 8.31
C LEU A 121 -3.09 0.26 9.03
N THR A 122 -2.71 0.85 10.15
CA THR A 122 -3.54 1.80 10.86
C THR A 122 -2.87 3.17 10.79
N LEU A 123 -3.63 4.16 10.35
CA LEU A 123 -3.17 5.53 10.13
C LEU A 123 -4.11 6.49 10.86
N PRO A 124 -3.63 7.67 11.30
CA PRO A 124 -4.53 8.67 11.85
C PRO A 124 -5.38 9.31 10.74
N THR A 125 -6.65 9.63 11.03
CA THR A 125 -7.53 10.32 10.08
C THR A 125 -7.24 11.80 9.99
N ILE A 126 -6.67 12.37 11.06
CA ILE A 126 -6.21 13.76 11.10
C ILE A 126 -4.77 13.71 11.60
N TYR A 127 -3.85 14.32 10.85
CA TYR A 127 -2.44 14.23 11.15
C TYR A 127 -1.70 15.51 10.74
N SER A 128 -0.53 15.69 11.34
CA SER A 128 0.44 16.70 10.91
C SER A 128 1.85 16.13 11.00
N VAL A 129 2.71 16.67 10.19
CA VAL A 129 4.12 16.28 10.14
C VAL A 129 4.94 17.33 10.88
#